data_bde7745b08920d20cbf22c8c5b988957
#
_entry.id   bde7745b08920d20cbf22c8c5b988957
#
_cell.length_a   1.000
_cell.length_b   1.000
_cell.length_c   1.000
_cell.angle_alpha   90.00
_cell.angle_beta   90.00
_cell.angle_gamma   90.00
#
_symmetry.space_group_name_H-M   'P 1'
#
loop_
_entity.id
_entity.type
_entity.pdbx_description
1 polymer ?
#
loop_
_entity_poly.entity_id
_entity_poly.type
_entity_poly.pdbx_seq_one_letter_code
_entity_poly.pdbx_strand_id
1 'polypeptide(L)'
;MVDKHEEITLPIVLSCNYQSDITYPGQKQFDCGNPVIDKFVRASIKKSVRNSDCAAKALIDRQSGELIGICTFTAYSLERQRVSGVLQGSQPSEIGVVRLVMLGGARKYQKRGFGQDLLCDFFEHVKKIHQALPIKGVYLDADPATINFYARLGFVQLSATPNAFGAVPMFLAIQHILAA
;
A
#
# COMPACT_ATOMS: atom_id res chain seq x y z
N MET A 1 40.44 16.85 10.74
CA MET A 1 39.41 15.88 10.34
C MET A 1 38.15 16.69 10.11
N VAL A 2 37.80 16.92 8.85
CA VAL A 2 36.58 17.67 8.50
C VAL A 2 35.50 16.62 8.31
N ASP A 3 34.52 16.60 9.23
CA ASP A 3 33.28 15.81 9.07
C ASP A 3 32.56 16.31 7.81
N LYS A 4 32.62 15.50 6.76
CA LYS A 4 31.73 15.65 5.62
C LYS A 4 30.35 15.21 6.08
N HIS A 5 29.55 16.14 6.55
CA HIS A 5 28.10 15.99 6.49
C HIS A 5 27.74 15.91 5.01
N GLU A 6 27.56 14.70 4.49
CA GLU A 6 26.85 14.53 3.24
C GLU A 6 25.44 15.11 3.48
N GLU A 7 25.18 16.27 2.94
CA GLU A 7 23.83 16.80 2.79
C GLU A 7 23.05 15.76 1.98
N ILE A 8 22.24 14.94 2.67
CA ILE A 8 21.35 14.00 2.01
C ILE A 8 20.28 14.86 1.34
N THR A 9 20.53 15.23 0.09
CA THR A 9 19.54 15.89 -0.75
C THR A 9 18.33 14.95 -0.86
N LEU A 10 17.14 15.43 -0.45
CA LEU A 10 15.94 14.64 -0.55
C LEU A 10 15.65 14.36 -2.03
N PRO A 11 15.28 13.11 -2.39
CA PRO A 11 14.96 12.78 -3.76
C PRO A 11 13.68 13.53 -4.19
N ILE A 12 13.64 13.93 -5.45
CA ILE A 12 12.40 14.40 -6.08
C ILE A 12 11.63 13.14 -6.48
N VAL A 13 10.55 12.87 -5.75
CA VAL A 13 9.81 11.63 -5.93
C VAL A 13 8.77 11.72 -7.06
N LEU A 14 8.57 10.61 -7.73
CA LEU A 14 7.51 10.39 -8.70
C LEU A 14 6.80 9.08 -8.36
N SER A 15 5.48 9.14 -8.21
CA SER A 15 4.65 7.95 -8.11
C SER A 15 4.16 7.53 -9.50
N CYS A 16 4.27 6.25 -9.82
CA CYS A 16 3.87 5.70 -11.11
C CYS A 16 3.33 4.27 -10.96
N ASN A 17 2.68 3.77 -12.00
CA ASN A 17 2.36 2.34 -12.07
C ASN A 17 3.66 1.55 -12.23
N TYR A 18 3.82 0.51 -11.41
CA TYR A 18 4.98 -0.38 -11.51
C TYR A 18 4.97 -1.13 -12.86
N GLN A 19 6.10 -1.10 -13.55
CA GLN A 19 6.27 -1.78 -14.84
C GLN A 19 7.07 -3.07 -14.65
N SER A 20 6.48 -4.20 -15.03
CA SER A 20 7.06 -5.53 -14.82
C SER A 20 8.18 -5.89 -15.81
N ASP A 21 8.32 -5.14 -16.89
CA ASP A 21 9.33 -5.35 -17.94
C ASP A 21 10.66 -4.67 -17.64
N ILE A 22 10.69 -3.70 -16.74
CA ILE A 22 11.93 -3.04 -16.30
C ILE A 22 12.38 -3.52 -14.93
N THR A 23 13.66 -3.29 -14.60
CA THR A 23 14.20 -3.43 -13.26
C THR A 23 14.61 -2.05 -12.77
N TYR A 24 13.94 -1.57 -11.73
CA TYR A 24 14.28 -0.28 -11.14
C TYR A 24 15.63 -0.34 -10.44
N PRO A 25 16.46 0.71 -10.53
CA PRO A 25 17.65 0.83 -9.70
C PRO A 25 17.26 0.61 -8.22
N GLY A 26 18.10 -0.11 -7.46
CA GLY A 26 17.84 -0.43 -6.05
C GLY A 26 16.83 -1.54 -5.79
N GLN A 27 16.08 -2.01 -6.79
CA GLN A 27 15.04 -3.04 -6.59
C GLN A 27 15.60 -4.36 -6.05
N LYS A 28 16.74 -4.81 -6.56
CA LYS A 28 17.38 -6.07 -6.12
C LYS A 28 17.95 -6.00 -4.70
N GLN A 29 18.19 -4.81 -4.20
CA GLN A 29 18.69 -4.52 -2.86
C GLN A 29 17.63 -3.89 -1.95
N PHE A 30 16.37 -3.88 -2.40
CA PHE A 30 15.28 -3.25 -1.65
C PHE A 30 15.21 -3.80 -0.23
N ASP A 31 15.21 -2.91 0.75
CA ASP A 31 15.13 -3.22 2.18
C ASP A 31 14.22 -2.20 2.86
N CYS A 32 13.02 -2.61 3.23
CA CYS A 32 12.08 -1.81 4.00
C CYS A 32 12.04 -2.21 5.49
N GLY A 33 12.77 -3.27 5.86
CA GLY A 33 12.78 -3.81 7.20
C GLY A 33 11.76 -4.92 7.46
N ASN A 34 10.95 -5.27 6.46
CA ASN A 34 10.05 -6.41 6.52
C ASN A 34 10.55 -7.48 5.53
N PRO A 35 11.06 -8.63 6.02
CA PRO A 35 11.66 -9.65 5.16
C PRO A 35 10.71 -10.23 4.11
N VAL A 36 9.40 -10.26 4.38
CA VAL A 36 8.38 -10.76 3.45
C VAL A 36 8.23 -9.80 2.28
N ILE A 37 8.11 -8.50 2.56
CA ILE A 37 8.00 -7.46 1.53
C ILE A 37 9.31 -7.38 0.74
N ASP A 38 10.46 -7.38 1.41
CA ASP A 38 11.78 -7.30 0.79
C ASP A 38 12.00 -8.45 -0.20
N LYS A 39 11.73 -9.69 0.22
CA LYS A 39 11.82 -10.86 -0.65
C LYS A 39 10.88 -10.77 -1.84
N PHE A 40 9.65 -10.32 -1.62
CA PHE A 40 8.67 -10.17 -2.69
C PHE A 40 9.13 -9.13 -3.73
N VAL A 41 9.57 -7.96 -3.29
CA VAL A 41 10.03 -6.87 -4.17
C VAL A 41 11.27 -7.28 -4.98
N ARG A 42 12.22 -7.97 -4.33
CA ARG A 42 13.46 -8.40 -4.97
C ARG A 42 13.26 -9.50 -6.01
N ALA A 43 12.37 -10.46 -5.76
CA ALA A 43 12.30 -11.71 -6.51
C ALA A 43 10.97 -11.98 -7.21
N SER A 44 9.84 -11.53 -6.70
CA SER A 44 8.52 -12.02 -7.10
C SER A 44 7.62 -11.00 -7.79
N ILE A 45 7.76 -9.72 -7.48
CA ILE A 45 6.84 -8.66 -7.91
C ILE A 45 6.66 -8.60 -9.43
N LYS A 46 7.73 -8.75 -10.21
CA LYS A 46 7.67 -8.72 -11.68
C LYS A 46 6.75 -9.80 -12.22
N LYS A 47 6.89 -11.01 -11.71
CA LYS A 47 6.06 -12.16 -12.10
C LYS A 47 4.61 -11.94 -11.69
N SER A 48 4.38 -11.51 -10.45
CA SER A 48 3.02 -11.32 -9.93
C SER A 48 2.27 -10.22 -10.68
N VAL A 49 2.93 -9.10 -11.01
CA VAL A 49 2.30 -8.04 -11.81
C VAL A 49 2.04 -8.50 -13.24
N ARG A 50 2.99 -9.21 -13.85
CA ARG A 50 2.84 -9.75 -15.23
C ARG A 50 1.71 -10.77 -15.34
N ASN A 51 1.54 -11.58 -14.32
CA ASN A 51 0.47 -12.59 -14.27
C ASN A 51 -0.89 -12.00 -13.84
N SER A 52 -0.95 -10.69 -13.52
CA SER A 52 -2.16 -10.05 -12.96
C SER A 52 -2.60 -10.60 -11.60
N ASP A 53 -1.66 -11.17 -10.83
CA ASP A 53 -1.92 -11.59 -9.44
C ASP A 53 -2.11 -10.37 -8.53
N CYS A 54 -1.45 -9.26 -8.85
CA CYS A 54 -1.63 -7.96 -8.23
C CYS A 54 -1.30 -6.82 -9.19
N ALA A 55 -1.83 -5.64 -8.91
CA ALA A 55 -1.32 -4.38 -9.43
C ALA A 55 -0.35 -3.75 -8.44
N ALA A 56 0.53 -2.87 -8.91
CA ALA A 56 1.47 -2.19 -8.04
C ALA A 56 1.70 -0.72 -8.45
N LYS A 57 1.93 0.12 -7.43
CA LYS A 57 2.45 1.48 -7.56
C LYS A 57 3.89 1.50 -7.08
N ALA A 58 4.73 2.23 -7.79
CA ALA A 58 6.11 2.48 -7.40
C ALA A 58 6.31 3.96 -7.11
N LEU A 59 7.03 4.26 -6.02
CA LEU A 59 7.59 5.57 -5.76
C LEU A 59 9.05 5.52 -6.13
N ILE A 60 9.48 6.37 -7.04
CA ILE A 60 10.84 6.41 -7.56
C ILE A 60 11.47 7.80 -7.38
N ASP A 61 12.77 7.85 -7.27
CA ASP A 61 13.52 9.09 -7.44
C ASP A 61 13.48 9.50 -8.91
N ARG A 62 12.99 10.68 -9.18
CA ARG A 62 12.81 11.20 -10.54
C ARG A 62 14.12 11.33 -11.32
N GLN A 63 15.24 11.55 -10.63
CA GLN A 63 16.53 11.75 -11.27
C GLN A 63 17.23 10.43 -11.57
N SER A 64 17.31 9.53 -10.58
CA SER A 64 18.03 8.27 -10.69
C SER A 64 17.17 7.09 -11.14
N GLY A 65 15.84 7.22 -11.04
CA GLY A 65 14.90 6.11 -11.23
C GLY A 65 14.92 5.09 -10.09
N GLU A 66 15.64 5.36 -9.01
CA GLU A 66 15.76 4.44 -7.88
C GLU A 66 14.41 4.17 -7.22
N LEU A 67 14.16 2.89 -6.91
CA LEU A 67 12.94 2.47 -6.22
C LEU A 67 12.98 2.90 -4.74
N ILE A 68 12.13 3.84 -4.38
CA ILE A 68 11.99 4.38 -3.02
C ILE A 68 10.93 3.61 -2.23
N GLY A 69 9.83 3.26 -2.88
CA GLY A 69 8.72 2.60 -2.21
C GLY A 69 7.85 1.81 -3.18
N ILE A 70 7.09 0.90 -2.63
CA ILE A 70 6.18 0.03 -3.37
C ILE A 70 4.87 -0.16 -2.61
N CYS A 71 3.77 -0.18 -3.36
CA CYS A 71 2.44 -0.49 -2.87
C CYS A 71 1.82 -1.50 -3.82
N THR A 72 1.37 -2.65 -3.31
CA THR A 72 0.68 -3.67 -4.13
C THR A 72 -0.75 -3.87 -3.67
N PHE A 73 -1.65 -4.11 -4.61
CA PHE A 73 -3.06 -4.24 -4.35
C PHE A 73 -3.75 -5.14 -5.35
N THR A 74 -4.90 -5.68 -4.96
CA THR A 74 -5.71 -6.58 -5.80
C THR A 74 -7.20 -6.41 -5.52
N ALA A 75 -8.05 -6.93 -6.39
CA ALA A 75 -9.48 -7.06 -6.13
C ALA A 75 -9.70 -8.10 -5.01
N TYR A 76 -10.66 -7.84 -4.13
CA TYR A 76 -10.97 -8.72 -3.03
C TYR A 76 -12.46 -8.66 -2.69
N SER A 77 -13.00 -9.74 -2.14
CA SER A 77 -14.36 -9.81 -1.63
C SER A 77 -14.36 -10.01 -0.13
N LEU A 78 -15.21 -9.24 0.56
CA LEU A 78 -15.44 -9.37 1.99
C LEU A 78 -16.88 -9.77 2.27
N GLU A 79 -17.07 -10.69 3.20
CA GLU A 79 -18.39 -10.94 3.76
C GLU A 79 -18.91 -9.68 4.48
N ARG A 80 -20.18 -9.31 4.19
CA ARG A 80 -20.81 -8.11 4.78
C ARG A 80 -20.74 -8.08 6.31
N GLN A 81 -20.76 -9.24 6.97
CA GLN A 81 -20.74 -9.35 8.42
C GLN A 81 -19.47 -8.74 9.02
N ARG A 82 -18.35 -8.83 8.30
CA ARG A 82 -17.04 -8.27 8.74
C ARG A 82 -17.04 -6.75 8.79
N VAL A 83 -17.89 -6.09 8.02
CA VAL A 83 -17.94 -4.63 7.88
C VAL A 83 -19.27 -4.04 8.35
N SER A 84 -20.15 -4.82 8.99
CA SER A 84 -21.48 -4.40 9.44
C SER A 84 -21.43 -3.26 10.47
N GLY A 85 -20.38 -3.13 11.23
CA GLY A 85 -20.15 -2.01 12.15
C GLY A 85 -19.61 -0.73 11.50
N VAL A 86 -19.23 -0.78 10.23
CA VAL A 86 -18.59 0.33 9.51
C VAL A 86 -19.43 0.84 8.35
N LEU A 87 -20.03 -0.05 7.57
CA LEU A 87 -20.93 0.29 6.46
C LEU A 87 -22.36 0.36 6.92
N GLN A 88 -23.02 1.47 6.61
CA GLN A 88 -24.43 1.67 6.92
C GLN A 88 -25.34 1.10 5.81
N GLY A 89 -26.58 0.78 6.19
CA GLY A 89 -27.62 0.31 5.28
C GLY A 89 -27.46 -1.16 4.89
N SER A 90 -28.36 -1.63 4.03
CA SER A 90 -28.34 -3.00 3.53
C SER A 90 -27.18 -3.20 2.56
N GLN A 91 -26.38 -4.21 2.80
CA GLN A 91 -25.27 -4.60 1.94
C GLN A 91 -25.52 -5.99 1.35
N PRO A 92 -25.02 -6.30 0.12
CA PRO A 92 -25.01 -7.65 -0.40
C PRO A 92 -24.20 -8.59 0.51
N SER A 93 -24.39 -9.90 0.39
CA SER A 93 -23.65 -10.90 1.21
C SER A 93 -22.13 -10.78 1.06
N GLU A 94 -21.69 -10.49 -0.14
CA GLU A 94 -20.32 -10.26 -0.52
C GLU A 94 -20.14 -8.83 -1.04
N ILE A 95 -19.14 -8.13 -0.59
CA ILE A 95 -18.85 -6.76 -1.02
C ILE A 95 -17.49 -6.70 -1.71
N GLY A 96 -17.45 -6.02 -2.85
CA GLY A 96 -16.22 -5.75 -3.58
C GLY A 96 -15.40 -4.65 -2.90
N VAL A 97 -14.11 -4.92 -2.72
CA VAL A 97 -13.14 -3.97 -2.15
C VAL A 97 -11.81 -4.07 -2.89
N VAL A 98 -10.96 -3.07 -2.74
CA VAL A 98 -9.53 -3.19 -3.08
C VAL A 98 -8.78 -3.64 -1.83
N ARG A 99 -8.01 -4.72 -1.93
CA ARG A 99 -7.11 -5.14 -0.87
C ARG A 99 -5.73 -4.53 -1.10
N LEU A 100 -5.28 -3.71 -0.17
CA LEU A 100 -3.88 -3.30 -0.06
C LEU A 100 -3.11 -4.49 0.51
N VAL A 101 -2.19 -5.07 -0.28
CA VAL A 101 -1.49 -6.30 0.10
C VAL A 101 -0.16 -6.00 0.77
N MET A 102 0.64 -5.11 0.16
CA MET A 102 1.95 -4.72 0.68
C MET A 102 2.15 -3.21 0.53
N LEU A 103 2.80 -2.62 1.52
CA LEU A 103 3.28 -1.26 1.49
C LEU A 103 4.65 -1.24 2.14
N GLY A 104 5.66 -0.83 1.40
CA GLY A 104 7.04 -0.74 1.90
C GLY A 104 7.81 0.43 1.30
N GLY A 105 8.55 1.13 2.14
CA GLY A 105 9.50 2.16 1.73
C GLY A 105 10.91 1.78 2.14
N ALA A 106 11.88 1.98 1.25
CA ALA A 106 13.28 1.68 1.52
C ALA A 106 13.78 2.41 2.78
N ARG A 107 14.50 1.70 3.67
CA ARG A 107 14.91 2.18 5.00
C ARG A 107 15.57 3.55 4.97
N LYS A 108 16.45 3.79 4.00
CA LYS A 108 17.17 5.07 3.86
C LYS A 108 16.25 6.25 3.58
N TYR A 109 15.01 5.99 3.16
CA TYR A 109 14.01 7.00 2.85
C TYR A 109 12.82 7.02 3.83
N GLN A 110 12.80 6.15 4.83
CA GLN A 110 11.73 6.11 5.82
C GLN A 110 11.68 7.36 6.70
N LYS A 111 10.53 7.60 7.35
CA LYS A 111 10.25 8.75 8.25
C LYS A 111 10.34 10.13 7.57
N ARG A 112 10.14 10.17 6.25
CA ARG A 112 10.17 11.39 5.42
C ARG A 112 8.84 11.68 4.71
N GLY A 113 7.76 10.96 5.06
CA GLY A 113 6.44 11.14 4.46
C GLY A 113 6.18 10.33 3.20
N PHE A 114 7.19 9.70 2.58
CA PHE A 114 7.05 9.00 1.29
C PHE A 114 6.05 7.85 1.29
N GLY A 115 5.85 7.17 2.42
CA GLY A 115 4.80 6.16 2.53
C GLY A 115 3.40 6.76 2.44
N GLN A 116 3.21 7.97 2.95
CA GLN A 116 1.95 8.69 2.84
C GLN A 116 1.74 9.18 1.39
N ASP A 117 2.76 9.71 0.73
CA ASP A 117 2.68 10.13 -0.67
C ASP A 117 2.27 8.96 -1.57
N LEU A 118 2.87 7.79 -1.37
CA LEU A 118 2.53 6.57 -2.11
C LEU A 118 1.08 6.13 -1.86
N LEU A 119 0.59 6.24 -0.63
CA LEU A 119 -0.80 5.93 -0.30
C LEU A 119 -1.78 6.96 -0.87
N CYS A 120 -1.43 8.25 -0.91
CA CYS A 120 -2.24 9.27 -1.55
C CYS A 120 -2.45 8.93 -3.04
N ASP A 121 -1.39 8.58 -3.76
CA ASP A 121 -1.51 8.16 -5.17
C ASP A 121 -2.30 6.84 -5.31
N PHE A 122 -2.14 5.91 -4.40
CA PHE A 122 -2.95 4.70 -4.34
C PHE A 122 -4.44 5.04 -4.15
N PHE A 123 -4.80 5.96 -3.25
CA PHE A 123 -6.20 6.36 -3.06
C PHE A 123 -6.78 7.06 -4.29
N GLU A 124 -6.02 7.89 -4.98
CA GLU A 124 -6.44 8.46 -6.27
C GLU A 124 -6.71 7.35 -7.32
N HIS A 125 -5.93 6.29 -7.30
CA HIS A 125 -6.17 5.13 -8.14
C HIS A 125 -7.45 4.37 -7.72
N VAL A 126 -7.70 4.23 -6.42
CA VAL A 126 -8.93 3.63 -5.88
C VAL A 126 -10.18 4.43 -6.28
N LYS A 127 -10.12 5.78 -6.30
CA LYS A 127 -11.19 6.63 -6.81
C LYS A 127 -11.54 6.28 -8.26
N LYS A 128 -10.52 6.10 -9.12
CA LYS A 128 -10.71 5.71 -10.53
C LYS A 128 -11.30 4.32 -10.67
N ILE A 129 -10.87 3.35 -9.85
CA ILE A 129 -11.45 2.00 -9.82
C ILE A 129 -12.94 2.10 -9.45
N HIS A 130 -13.28 2.88 -8.40
CA HIS A 130 -14.68 3.04 -7.96
C HIS A 130 -15.57 3.67 -9.04
N GLN A 131 -15.05 4.59 -9.85
CA GLN A 131 -15.79 5.17 -10.97
C GLN A 131 -16.11 4.14 -12.07
N ALA A 132 -15.18 3.20 -12.31
CA ALA A 132 -15.35 2.16 -13.33
C ALA A 132 -16.11 0.94 -12.80
N LEU A 133 -15.87 0.57 -11.56
CA LEU A 133 -16.48 -0.60 -10.90
C LEU A 133 -16.78 -0.25 -9.43
N PRO A 134 -18.07 -0.15 -9.03
CA PRO A 134 -18.42 0.22 -7.67
C PRO A 134 -17.82 -0.73 -6.63
N ILE A 135 -16.99 -0.18 -5.75
CA ILE A 135 -16.40 -0.87 -4.60
C ILE A 135 -16.78 -0.15 -3.31
N LYS A 136 -16.70 -0.84 -2.18
CA LYS A 136 -17.12 -0.29 -0.88
C LYS A 136 -15.99 0.33 -0.08
N GLY A 137 -14.74 0.07 -0.47
CA GLY A 137 -13.59 0.64 0.23
C GLY A 137 -12.30 -0.12 0.00
N VAL A 138 -11.35 0.13 0.89
CA VAL A 138 -10.04 -0.52 0.93
C VAL A 138 -9.93 -1.38 2.18
N TYR A 139 -9.47 -2.61 2.01
CA TYR A 139 -9.19 -3.57 3.07
C TYR A 139 -7.70 -3.86 3.16
N LEU A 140 -7.20 -4.08 4.35
CA LEU A 140 -5.84 -4.56 4.58
C LEU A 140 -5.74 -5.39 5.87
N ASP A 141 -4.69 -6.20 5.96
CA ASP A 141 -4.28 -6.90 7.15
C ASP A 141 -3.03 -6.20 7.70
N ALA A 142 -3.18 -5.41 8.76
CA ALA A 142 -2.11 -4.60 9.34
C ALA A 142 -1.22 -5.42 10.28
N ASP A 143 0.09 -5.27 10.16
CA ASP A 143 1.00 -5.63 11.25
C ASP A 143 0.63 -4.80 12.48
N PRO A 144 0.59 -5.40 13.71
CA PRO A 144 0.27 -4.67 14.93
C PRO A 144 1.07 -3.37 15.13
N ALA A 145 2.33 -3.34 14.69
CA ALA A 145 3.18 -2.14 14.76
C ALA A 145 2.72 -1.01 13.82
N THR A 146 1.90 -1.29 12.82
CA THR A 146 1.44 -0.32 11.81
C THR A 146 0.00 0.15 11.99
N ILE A 147 -0.74 -0.39 12.96
CA ILE A 147 -2.15 -0.05 13.20
C ILE A 147 -2.35 1.46 13.36
N ASN A 148 -1.52 2.12 14.18
CA ASN A 148 -1.62 3.55 14.41
C ASN A 148 -1.35 4.38 13.14
N PHE A 149 -0.50 3.89 12.24
CA PHE A 149 -0.26 4.53 10.96
C PHE A 149 -1.53 4.52 10.10
N TYR A 150 -2.17 3.37 9.95
CA TYR A 150 -3.40 3.25 9.17
C TYR A 150 -4.60 3.93 9.85
N ALA A 151 -4.70 3.88 11.18
CA ALA A 151 -5.77 4.57 11.91
C ALA A 151 -5.75 6.08 11.69
N ARG A 152 -4.58 6.71 11.60
CA ARG A 152 -4.45 8.14 11.25
C ARG A 152 -4.92 8.48 9.85
N LEU A 153 -4.96 7.50 8.96
CA LEU A 153 -5.48 7.64 7.60
C LEU A 153 -6.99 7.34 7.49
N GLY A 154 -7.64 7.07 8.63
CA GLY A 154 -9.07 6.82 8.71
C GLY A 154 -9.48 5.34 8.62
N PHE A 155 -8.51 4.41 8.57
CA PHE A 155 -8.82 2.98 8.67
C PHE A 155 -9.33 2.63 10.05
N VAL A 156 -10.35 1.79 10.10
CA VAL A 156 -10.90 1.23 11.33
C VAL A 156 -10.59 -0.25 11.44
N GLN A 157 -10.32 -0.73 12.64
CA GLN A 157 -10.12 -2.15 12.89
C GLN A 157 -11.44 -2.89 12.77
N LEU A 158 -11.46 -4.01 12.05
CA LEU A 158 -12.62 -4.89 11.91
C LEU A 158 -12.71 -5.96 13.02
N SER A 159 -11.59 -6.17 13.73
CA SER A 159 -11.52 -7.10 14.86
C SER A 159 -10.56 -6.54 15.92
N ALA A 160 -10.91 -6.74 17.19
CA ALA A 160 -10.03 -6.40 18.31
C ALA A 160 -8.86 -7.39 18.46
N THR A 161 -8.99 -8.58 17.89
CA THR A 161 -7.98 -9.65 17.96
C THR A 161 -7.32 -9.84 16.61
N PRO A 162 -5.98 -10.08 16.58
CA PRO A 162 -5.28 -10.45 15.36
C PRO A 162 -5.85 -11.75 14.76
N ASN A 163 -5.70 -11.90 13.44
CA ASN A 163 -6.03 -13.14 12.74
C ASN A 163 -4.98 -14.25 13.03
N ALA A 164 -5.17 -15.42 12.43
CA ALA A 164 -4.26 -16.58 12.61
C ALA A 164 -2.79 -16.30 12.23
N PHE A 165 -2.53 -15.25 11.46
CA PHE A 165 -1.19 -14.82 11.04
C PHE A 165 -0.64 -13.65 11.88
N GLY A 166 -1.35 -13.26 12.95
CA GLY A 166 -0.95 -12.15 13.83
C GLY A 166 -1.26 -10.76 13.28
N ALA A 167 -1.96 -10.64 12.16
CA ALA A 167 -2.32 -9.36 11.55
C ALA A 167 -3.73 -8.92 11.97
N VAL A 168 -3.93 -7.61 12.04
CA VAL A 168 -5.21 -7.00 12.40
C VAL A 168 -5.93 -6.52 11.12
N PRO A 169 -7.12 -7.06 10.81
CA PRO A 169 -7.89 -6.63 9.67
C PRO A 169 -8.40 -5.20 9.87
N MET A 170 -8.17 -4.35 8.88
CA MET A 170 -8.60 -2.95 8.88
C MET A 170 -9.33 -2.59 7.59
N PHE A 171 -10.21 -1.61 7.67
CA PHE A 171 -11.05 -1.18 6.55
C PHE A 171 -11.17 0.35 6.50
N LEU A 172 -11.11 0.91 5.29
CA LEU A 172 -11.41 2.31 5.00
C LEU A 172 -12.57 2.36 4.00
N ALA A 173 -13.70 2.95 4.43
CA ALA A 173 -14.87 3.08 3.56
C ALA A 173 -14.59 4.03 2.41
N ILE A 174 -15.15 3.73 1.23
CA ILE A 174 -14.94 4.53 0.01
C ILE A 174 -15.34 5.99 0.19
N GLN A 175 -16.36 6.29 1.00
CA GLN A 175 -16.83 7.65 1.25
C GLN A 175 -15.72 8.52 1.88
N HIS A 176 -14.88 7.96 2.75
CA HIS A 176 -13.76 8.69 3.33
C HIS A 176 -12.69 9.02 2.27
N ILE A 177 -12.45 8.08 1.34
CA ILE A 177 -11.50 8.31 0.24
C ILE A 177 -12.03 9.37 -0.73
N LEU A 178 -13.33 9.38 -1.00
CA LEU A 178 -13.95 10.35 -1.90
C LEU A 178 -14.05 11.75 -1.30
N ALA A 179 -14.06 11.87 0.03
CA ALA A 179 -14.16 13.13 0.75
C ALA A 179 -12.79 13.80 1.00
N ALA A 180 -11.69 13.07 0.83
CA ALA A 180 -10.33 13.57 0.97
C ALA A 180 -9.82 14.14 -0.37
#